data_d6ba38679068c6cfd8eecd8bae5e798d
#
_entry.id   d6ba38679068c6cfd8eecd8bae5e798d
#
_cell.length_a   1.000
_cell.length_b   1.000
_cell.length_c   1.000
_cell.angle_alpha   90.00
_cell.angle_beta   90.00
_cell.angle_gamma   90.00
#
_symmetry.space_group_name_H-M   'P 1'
#
loop_
_entity.id
_entity.type
_entity.pdbx_description
1 polymer ?
#
loop_
_entity_poly.entity_id
_entity_poly.type
_entity_poly.pdbx_seq_one_letter_code
_entity_poly.pdbx_strand_id
1 'polypeptide(L)'
;MIGLLRKSRVEKDLTEGNFMKTQLNYKFWFCTGSQDLYGDECLSHVAAHSKEIVECLNKSGKLPFEVVWKPTMITNEVIRRTFNEANNDPTCAGVITWMHTFSPAKSWILGHQELRKPLAHLHTQYNREIPYETMDMDFMNENQAAHGDREYAHILSRMGIERKTIVGYWQDAEVQEKLASWMRTAIGIVESSHIRVMRVADNMRNVAVTEGDKVEAQLKFGWEVDAYPVNEIAEAVDAVSQSDVNVLVDEYYSKYDICLEGRDPEEFKKHVAVQAQIELGFERFLEEKNYQAIVTHFGDLGALKQLPGLAIQRLMEKGYGFGAEGDWKVAAMVRLMKIMTTGMKDAKGTSMLEDYTYNLVKGKEGIIQAHMLEICPTISDGPIQIKCQPLSMGDREDPARLVFQSKTGKGIATSLIDLGNRFRLIIQDVDCKKVEKPLPKLPTAINFWTPQPDFYTGTETWLLAGGAHHTAFTYDLTAEQMGDWAAAMGIEAVYIDKDTKIRDFKRDLALGSLFYGK
;
A
#
# COMPACT_ATOMS: atom_id res chain seq x y z
N MET A 1 36.78 -4.42 20.05
CA MET A 1 35.96 -5.52 19.48
C MET A 1 34.59 -5.07 18.98
N ILE A 2 33.98 -4.04 19.55
CA ILE A 2 32.66 -3.50 19.12
C ILE A 2 32.74 -2.68 17.82
N GLY A 3 33.90 -2.06 17.53
CA GLY A 3 34.09 -1.25 16.31
C GLY A 3 34.29 -2.05 15.03
N LEU A 4 34.79 -3.28 15.09
CA LEU A 4 35.02 -4.16 13.95
C LEU A 4 33.72 -4.88 13.48
N LEU A 5 32.81 -5.13 14.40
CA LEU A 5 31.50 -5.75 14.07
C LEU A 5 30.54 -4.75 13.40
N ARG A 6 30.68 -3.44 13.68
CA ARG A 6 29.90 -2.40 12.99
C ARG A 6 30.34 -2.15 11.55
N LYS A 7 31.67 -2.20 11.27
CA LYS A 7 32.18 -2.05 9.88
C LYS A 7 31.73 -3.17 8.95
N SER A 8 31.69 -4.41 9.42
CA SER A 8 31.27 -5.55 8.59
C SER A 8 29.75 -5.56 8.25
N ARG A 9 28.93 -4.90 9.05
CA ARG A 9 27.49 -4.80 8.81
C ARG A 9 27.17 -3.70 7.79
N VAL A 10 27.80 -2.54 7.89
CA VAL A 10 27.64 -1.42 6.94
C VAL A 10 28.16 -1.80 5.54
N GLU A 11 29.30 -2.51 5.44
CA GLU A 11 29.84 -2.96 4.13
C GLU A 11 28.99 -4.07 3.49
N LYS A 12 28.28 -4.89 4.26
CA LYS A 12 27.39 -5.94 3.74
C LYS A 12 26.03 -5.39 3.29
N ASP A 13 25.54 -4.31 3.92
CA ASP A 13 24.28 -3.66 3.58
C ASP A 13 24.41 -2.74 2.34
N LEU A 14 25.60 -2.26 2.02
CA LEU A 14 25.87 -1.42 0.85
C LEU A 14 26.05 -2.21 -0.46
N THR A 15 26.37 -3.51 -0.39
CA THR A 15 26.62 -4.34 -1.60
C THR A 15 25.40 -5.10 -2.11
N GLU A 16 24.34 -5.17 -1.35
CA GLU A 16 23.08 -5.75 -1.81
C GLU A 16 21.99 -4.72 -1.54
N GLY A 17 21.35 -4.11 -2.51
CA GLY A 17 20.25 -3.15 -2.39
C GLY A 17 19.11 -3.62 -1.44
N ASN A 18 19.41 -3.73 -0.16
CA ASN A 18 18.70 -4.47 0.90
C ASN A 18 17.96 -3.54 1.85
N PHE A 19 17.37 -2.43 1.30
CA PHE A 19 16.50 -1.61 2.12
C PHE A 19 15.06 -2.10 2.00
N MET A 20 14.53 -2.58 3.14
CA MET A 20 13.21 -3.13 3.36
C MET A 20 12.89 -4.44 2.61
N LYS A 21 13.83 -5.33 2.46
CA LYS A 21 13.52 -6.75 2.60
C LYS A 21 13.27 -7.05 4.10
N THR A 22 12.33 -6.38 4.70
CA THR A 22 11.52 -7.07 5.68
C THR A 22 10.82 -8.14 4.87
N GLN A 23 11.41 -9.31 4.77
CA GLN A 23 10.65 -10.51 4.43
C GLN A 23 9.56 -10.50 5.47
N LEU A 24 8.38 -10.04 5.07
CA LEU A 24 7.22 -10.11 5.93
C LEU A 24 6.98 -11.60 6.11
N ASN A 25 7.45 -12.19 7.20
CA ASN A 25 7.28 -13.61 7.54
C ASN A 25 5.84 -13.90 7.95
N TYR A 26 4.89 -13.33 7.20
CA TYR A 26 3.49 -13.52 7.44
C TYR A 26 2.99 -14.85 6.91
N LYS A 27 2.02 -15.40 7.64
CA LYS A 27 1.29 -16.63 7.31
C LYS A 27 -0.19 -16.38 7.42
N PHE A 28 -0.97 -17.13 6.68
CA PHE A 28 -2.42 -17.10 6.73
C PHE A 28 -2.95 -18.42 7.27
N TRP A 29 -3.83 -18.38 8.25
CA TRP A 29 -4.36 -19.58 8.88
C TRP A 29 -5.60 -20.05 8.16
N PHE A 30 -5.61 -21.34 7.77
CA PHE A 30 -6.74 -21.98 7.12
C PHE A 30 -7.55 -22.77 8.15
N CYS A 31 -8.79 -22.34 8.39
CA CYS A 31 -9.68 -22.82 9.43
C CYS A 31 -10.93 -23.45 8.80
N THR A 32 -11.02 -24.77 8.83
CA THR A 32 -12.14 -25.52 8.23
C THR A 32 -13.19 -25.86 9.28
N GLY A 33 -14.44 -25.51 9.02
CA GLY A 33 -15.56 -25.80 9.90
C GLY A 33 -16.19 -27.17 9.65
N SER A 34 -16.56 -27.85 10.74
CA SER A 34 -17.35 -29.08 10.78
C SER A 34 -18.06 -29.21 12.13
N GLN A 35 -18.57 -30.38 12.47
CA GLN A 35 -19.18 -30.69 13.77
C GLN A 35 -19.05 -32.16 14.14
N ASP A 36 -19.08 -32.46 15.43
CA ASP A 36 -18.95 -33.84 15.97
C ASP A 36 -20.06 -34.81 15.53
N LEU A 37 -21.21 -34.28 15.12
CA LEU A 37 -22.38 -35.05 14.71
C LEU A 37 -22.07 -36.08 13.58
N TYR A 38 -21.08 -35.77 12.75
CA TYR A 38 -20.73 -36.61 11.59
C TYR A 38 -19.78 -37.77 11.92
N GLY A 39 -19.26 -37.85 13.16
CA GLY A 39 -18.38 -38.91 13.61
C GLY A 39 -16.94 -38.79 13.15
N ASP A 40 -16.06 -39.63 13.74
CA ASP A 40 -14.61 -39.54 13.59
C ASP A 40 -14.11 -39.78 12.16
N GLU A 41 -14.77 -40.66 11.40
CA GLU A 41 -14.39 -40.95 10.02
C GLU A 41 -14.59 -39.73 9.11
N CYS A 42 -15.77 -39.13 9.14
CA CYS A 42 -16.03 -37.90 8.39
C CYS A 42 -15.09 -36.77 8.81
N LEU A 43 -14.85 -36.57 10.10
CA LEU A 43 -13.91 -35.56 10.59
C LEU A 43 -12.47 -35.82 10.12
N SER A 44 -12.07 -37.09 9.99
CA SER A 44 -10.77 -37.46 9.42
C SER A 44 -10.67 -37.07 7.94
N HIS A 45 -11.72 -37.32 7.14
CA HIS A 45 -11.81 -36.91 5.74
C HIS A 45 -11.77 -35.37 5.61
N VAL A 46 -12.54 -34.65 6.41
CA VAL A 46 -12.54 -33.17 6.45
C VAL A 46 -11.13 -32.63 6.69
N ALA A 47 -10.41 -33.21 7.65
CA ALA A 47 -9.04 -32.81 7.95
C ALA A 47 -8.08 -33.11 6.79
N ALA A 48 -8.23 -34.30 6.13
CA ALA A 48 -7.41 -34.68 4.98
C ALA A 48 -7.64 -33.76 3.78
N HIS A 49 -8.89 -33.55 3.40
CA HIS A 49 -9.27 -32.64 2.31
C HIS A 49 -8.81 -31.19 2.56
N SER A 50 -8.95 -30.72 3.79
CA SER A 50 -8.48 -29.39 4.19
C SER A 50 -6.96 -29.24 4.04
N LYS A 51 -6.18 -30.25 4.42
CA LYS A 51 -4.72 -30.27 4.23
C LYS A 51 -4.35 -30.29 2.76
N GLU A 52 -5.04 -31.06 1.95
CA GLU A 52 -4.80 -31.12 0.50
C GLU A 52 -5.04 -29.77 -0.17
N ILE A 53 -6.13 -29.06 0.20
CA ILE A 53 -6.38 -27.69 -0.27
C ILE A 53 -5.19 -26.78 0.09
N VAL A 54 -4.76 -26.79 1.35
CA VAL A 54 -3.64 -25.96 1.82
C VAL A 54 -2.34 -26.30 1.08
N GLU A 55 -2.05 -27.59 0.88
CA GLU A 55 -0.87 -28.00 0.12
C GLU A 55 -0.92 -27.54 -1.34
N CYS A 56 -2.08 -27.65 -1.99
CA CYS A 56 -2.27 -27.20 -3.36
C CYS A 56 -2.09 -25.67 -3.46
N LEU A 57 -2.71 -24.92 -2.56
CA LEU A 57 -2.57 -23.47 -2.51
C LEU A 57 -1.11 -23.06 -2.37
N ASN A 58 -0.35 -23.66 -1.45
CA ASN A 58 1.06 -23.37 -1.23
C ASN A 58 1.95 -23.79 -2.43
N LYS A 59 1.61 -24.87 -3.13
CA LYS A 59 2.35 -25.35 -4.31
C LYS A 59 2.01 -24.59 -5.60
N SER A 60 0.93 -23.80 -5.62
CA SER A 60 0.43 -23.11 -6.82
C SER A 60 1.40 -22.09 -7.42
N GLY A 61 2.30 -21.54 -6.59
CA GLY A 61 3.17 -20.43 -6.95
C GLY A 61 2.46 -19.08 -7.15
N LYS A 62 1.13 -19.04 -6.89
CA LYS A 62 0.30 -17.83 -7.02
C LYS A 62 0.27 -17.00 -5.74
N LEU A 63 0.29 -17.66 -4.58
CA LEU A 63 0.15 -16.99 -3.30
C LEU A 63 1.45 -16.31 -2.87
N PRO A 64 1.39 -15.06 -2.38
CA PRO A 64 2.56 -14.32 -1.90
C PRO A 64 3.06 -14.78 -0.52
N PHE A 65 2.22 -15.50 0.24
CA PHE A 65 2.51 -15.93 1.61
C PHE A 65 2.03 -17.36 1.85
N GLU A 66 2.64 -18.02 2.83
CA GLU A 66 2.31 -19.37 3.26
C GLU A 66 0.91 -19.44 3.89
N VAL A 67 0.15 -20.46 3.52
CA VAL A 67 -1.10 -20.86 4.19
C VAL A 67 -0.81 -22.01 5.15
N VAL A 68 -1.24 -21.88 6.41
CA VAL A 68 -1.03 -22.86 7.47
C VAL A 68 -2.35 -23.50 7.85
N TRP A 69 -2.44 -24.81 7.69
CA TRP A 69 -3.59 -25.56 8.13
C TRP A 69 -3.74 -25.52 9.67
N LYS A 70 -4.97 -25.34 10.14
CA LYS A 70 -5.34 -25.44 11.56
C LYS A 70 -6.29 -26.61 11.76
N PRO A 71 -6.30 -27.24 12.95
CA PRO A 71 -7.22 -28.32 13.27
C PRO A 71 -8.66 -27.93 12.97
N THR A 72 -9.49 -28.91 12.59
CA THR A 72 -10.90 -28.69 12.23
C THR A 72 -11.67 -27.99 13.35
N MET A 73 -12.42 -26.97 13.00
CA MET A 73 -13.20 -26.13 13.91
C MET A 73 -14.56 -26.80 14.21
N ILE A 74 -14.62 -27.59 15.28
CA ILE A 74 -15.77 -28.44 15.59
C ILE A 74 -16.61 -27.90 16.76
N THR A 75 -16.01 -27.13 17.67
CA THR A 75 -16.72 -26.56 18.83
C THR A 75 -16.41 -25.09 19.01
N ASN A 76 -17.26 -24.40 19.75
CA ASN A 76 -17.08 -23.02 20.16
C ASN A 76 -15.71 -22.78 20.85
N GLU A 77 -15.31 -23.69 21.74
CA GLU A 77 -14.05 -23.58 22.49
C GLU A 77 -12.83 -23.69 21.56
N VAL A 78 -12.86 -24.60 20.59
CA VAL A 78 -11.79 -24.78 19.59
C VAL A 78 -11.69 -23.53 18.73
N ILE A 79 -12.81 -23.02 18.22
CA ILE A 79 -12.85 -21.81 17.38
C ILE A 79 -12.30 -20.62 18.14
N ARG A 80 -12.82 -20.36 19.33
CA ARG A 80 -12.41 -19.24 20.18
C ARG A 80 -10.92 -19.28 20.52
N ARG A 81 -10.41 -20.46 20.92
CA ARG A 81 -8.99 -20.66 21.23
C ARG A 81 -8.12 -20.37 20.01
N THR A 82 -8.46 -20.96 18.84
CA THR A 82 -7.69 -20.77 17.62
C THR A 82 -7.65 -19.31 17.18
N PHE A 83 -8.76 -18.57 17.28
CA PHE A 83 -8.80 -17.16 16.92
C PHE A 83 -8.04 -16.27 17.91
N ASN A 84 -8.04 -16.62 19.19
CA ASN A 84 -7.20 -15.94 20.18
C ASN A 84 -5.70 -16.22 19.97
N GLU A 85 -5.34 -17.44 19.60
CA GLU A 85 -3.98 -17.78 19.19
C GLU A 85 -3.58 -16.98 17.93
N ALA A 86 -4.47 -16.84 16.93
CA ALA A 86 -4.23 -16.03 15.74
C ALA A 86 -4.00 -14.54 16.09
N ASN A 87 -4.79 -13.97 17.00
CA ASN A 87 -4.61 -12.60 17.47
C ASN A 87 -3.23 -12.35 18.09
N ASN A 88 -2.73 -13.33 18.84
CA ASN A 88 -1.48 -13.23 19.60
C ASN A 88 -0.25 -13.69 18.80
N ASP A 89 -0.43 -14.34 17.66
CA ASP A 89 0.67 -14.71 16.76
C ASP A 89 1.06 -13.52 15.87
N PRO A 90 2.24 -12.91 16.06
CA PRO A 90 2.68 -11.79 15.24
C PRO A 90 2.92 -12.18 13.77
N THR A 91 3.07 -13.47 13.48
CA THR A 91 3.23 -13.96 12.11
C THR A 91 1.91 -14.23 11.40
N CYS A 92 0.78 -14.32 12.12
CA CYS A 92 -0.54 -14.50 11.52
C CYS A 92 -1.04 -13.16 10.97
N ALA A 93 -1.16 -13.04 9.63
CA ALA A 93 -1.68 -11.84 8.98
C ALA A 93 -3.17 -11.91 8.65
N GLY A 94 -3.79 -13.09 8.74
CA GLY A 94 -5.21 -13.24 8.46
C GLY A 94 -5.68 -14.67 8.58
N VAL A 95 -6.99 -14.83 8.60
CA VAL A 95 -7.67 -16.12 8.71
C VAL A 95 -8.50 -16.36 7.46
N ILE A 96 -8.37 -17.56 6.90
CA ILE A 96 -9.17 -18.05 5.78
C ILE A 96 -10.11 -19.12 6.34
N THR A 97 -11.41 -18.96 6.18
CA THR A 97 -12.41 -19.92 6.62
C THR A 97 -13.07 -20.65 5.45
N TRP A 98 -13.41 -21.90 5.66
CA TRP A 98 -14.14 -22.77 4.73
C TRP A 98 -15.01 -23.74 5.52
N MET A 99 -16.27 -23.92 5.11
CA MET A 99 -17.17 -24.91 5.71
C MET A 99 -17.24 -26.11 4.76
N HIS A 100 -16.57 -27.21 5.11
CA HIS A 100 -16.60 -28.43 4.30
C HIS A 100 -17.91 -29.17 4.47
N THR A 101 -18.32 -29.40 5.73
CA THR A 101 -19.63 -29.91 6.12
C THR A 101 -20.50 -28.77 6.62
N PHE A 102 -21.69 -29.08 7.11
CA PHE A 102 -22.44 -28.12 7.92
C PHE A 102 -21.70 -27.89 9.25
N SER A 103 -21.32 -26.66 9.49
CA SER A 103 -20.75 -26.21 10.75
C SER A 103 -21.75 -25.23 11.40
N PRO A 104 -22.29 -25.53 12.58
CA PRO A 104 -23.32 -24.68 13.21
C PRO A 104 -22.81 -23.26 13.44
N ALA A 105 -23.42 -22.27 12.80
CA ALA A 105 -22.92 -20.88 12.81
C ALA A 105 -22.86 -20.25 14.20
N LYS A 106 -23.74 -20.66 15.12
CA LYS A 106 -23.69 -20.21 16.52
C LYS A 106 -22.37 -20.53 17.23
N SER A 107 -21.70 -21.60 16.84
CA SER A 107 -20.40 -21.97 17.42
C SER A 107 -19.30 -20.98 17.08
N TRP A 108 -19.47 -20.18 16.03
CA TRP A 108 -18.50 -19.19 15.57
C TRP A 108 -18.64 -17.83 16.22
N ILE A 109 -19.77 -17.53 16.86
CA ILE A 109 -20.09 -16.17 17.35
C ILE A 109 -19.00 -15.64 18.28
N LEU A 110 -18.67 -16.37 19.36
CA LEU A 110 -17.69 -15.90 20.33
C LEU A 110 -16.29 -15.76 19.75
N GLY A 111 -15.89 -16.68 18.86
CA GLY A 111 -14.62 -16.57 18.17
C GLY A 111 -14.54 -15.30 17.32
N HIS A 112 -15.57 -15.00 16.55
CA HIS A 112 -15.60 -13.80 15.72
C HIS A 112 -15.71 -12.49 16.50
N GLN A 113 -16.32 -12.48 17.68
CA GLN A 113 -16.31 -11.31 18.56
C GLN A 113 -14.90 -10.96 19.06
N GLU A 114 -14.04 -11.95 19.14
CA GLU A 114 -12.67 -11.79 19.65
C GLU A 114 -11.62 -11.68 18.52
N LEU A 115 -11.92 -12.12 17.29
CA LEU A 115 -10.99 -12.07 16.16
C LEU A 115 -10.67 -10.63 15.76
N ARG A 116 -9.37 -10.31 15.73
CA ARG A 116 -8.83 -9.00 15.32
C ARG A 116 -7.98 -9.06 14.05
N LYS A 117 -7.89 -10.24 13.43
CA LYS A 117 -7.17 -10.43 12.17
C LYS A 117 -8.12 -10.30 10.98
N PRO A 118 -7.62 -9.82 9.83
CA PRO A 118 -8.38 -9.86 8.58
C PRO A 118 -8.95 -11.24 8.28
N LEU A 119 -10.17 -11.27 7.75
CA LEU A 119 -10.91 -12.50 7.46
C LEU A 119 -11.20 -12.62 5.97
N ALA A 120 -10.87 -13.79 5.40
CA ALA A 120 -11.42 -14.23 4.12
C ALA A 120 -12.30 -15.46 4.32
N HIS A 121 -13.39 -15.53 3.58
CA HIS A 121 -14.24 -16.71 3.48
C HIS A 121 -14.09 -17.30 2.08
N LEU A 122 -13.45 -18.45 1.97
CA LEU A 122 -13.32 -19.20 0.74
C LEU A 122 -14.54 -20.09 0.57
N HIS A 123 -15.49 -19.69 -0.27
CA HIS A 123 -16.67 -20.47 -0.62
C HIS A 123 -16.34 -21.41 -1.78
N THR A 124 -15.97 -22.61 -1.45
CA THR A 124 -15.55 -23.65 -2.40
C THR A 124 -16.14 -25.01 -2.02
N GLN A 125 -16.09 -25.95 -2.95
CA GLN A 125 -16.41 -27.35 -2.72
C GLN A 125 -15.14 -28.18 -2.91
N TYR A 126 -14.94 -29.24 -2.11
CA TYR A 126 -13.77 -30.10 -2.27
C TYR A 126 -13.77 -30.82 -3.62
N ASN A 127 -14.89 -31.48 -3.97
CA ASN A 127 -15.09 -32.09 -5.28
C ASN A 127 -15.41 -31.04 -6.35
N ARG A 128 -14.86 -31.21 -7.55
CA ARG A 128 -15.16 -30.32 -8.69
C ARG A 128 -16.52 -30.62 -9.32
N GLU A 129 -16.85 -31.89 -9.43
CA GLU A 129 -18.08 -32.38 -10.08
C GLU A 129 -18.93 -33.15 -9.10
N ILE A 130 -20.23 -33.22 -9.35
CA ILE A 130 -21.16 -34.09 -8.63
C ILE A 130 -20.92 -35.51 -9.12
N PRO A 131 -20.59 -36.46 -8.23
CA PRO A 131 -20.38 -37.86 -8.63
C PRO A 131 -21.72 -38.58 -8.86
N TYR A 132 -22.37 -38.31 -9.97
CA TYR A 132 -23.76 -38.71 -10.29
C TYR A 132 -24.08 -40.19 -10.07
N GLU A 133 -23.09 -41.07 -10.32
CA GLU A 133 -23.29 -42.54 -10.23
C GLU A 133 -23.12 -43.09 -8.81
N THR A 134 -22.38 -42.35 -7.94
CA THR A 134 -21.98 -42.86 -6.62
C THR A 134 -22.42 -41.94 -5.46
N MET A 135 -23.08 -40.82 -5.76
CA MET A 135 -23.52 -39.91 -4.75
C MET A 135 -24.61 -40.52 -3.86
N ASP A 136 -24.30 -40.61 -2.58
CA ASP A 136 -25.21 -41.05 -1.53
C ASP A 136 -25.41 -39.97 -0.45
N MET A 137 -26.10 -40.32 0.63
CA MET A 137 -26.36 -39.39 1.73
C MET A 137 -25.11 -39.06 2.54
N ASP A 138 -24.15 -39.98 2.62
CA ASP A 138 -22.90 -39.74 3.34
C ASP A 138 -22.02 -38.74 2.57
N PHE A 139 -21.95 -38.88 1.23
CA PHE A 139 -21.32 -37.91 0.38
C PHE A 139 -21.97 -36.52 0.52
N MET A 140 -23.32 -36.44 0.53
CA MET A 140 -24.03 -35.17 0.70
C MET A 140 -23.74 -34.53 2.06
N ASN A 141 -23.68 -35.30 3.12
CA ASN A 141 -23.41 -34.83 4.47
C ASN A 141 -21.96 -34.36 4.63
N GLU A 142 -21.02 -35.01 3.98
CA GLU A 142 -19.61 -34.59 4.00
C GLU A 142 -19.38 -33.33 3.15
N ASN A 143 -20.01 -33.24 1.99
CA ASN A 143 -19.72 -32.20 0.99
C ASN A 143 -20.82 -31.13 0.94
N GLN A 144 -21.00 -30.38 2.03
CA GLN A 144 -22.07 -29.42 2.22
C GLN A 144 -21.63 -27.94 2.19
N ALA A 145 -20.62 -27.57 1.44
CA ALA A 145 -20.16 -26.17 1.40
C ALA A 145 -21.31 -25.21 0.99
N ALA A 146 -22.15 -25.59 0.03
CA ALA A 146 -23.32 -24.79 -0.37
C ALA A 146 -24.30 -24.54 0.78
N HIS A 147 -24.39 -25.41 1.75
CA HIS A 147 -25.25 -25.31 2.93
C HIS A 147 -24.51 -24.64 4.11
N GLY A 148 -23.33 -25.18 4.47
CA GLY A 148 -22.56 -24.73 5.63
C GLY A 148 -22.08 -23.28 5.49
N ASP A 149 -21.55 -22.91 4.33
CA ASP A 149 -21.06 -21.57 4.07
C ASP A 149 -22.19 -20.51 4.07
N ARG A 150 -23.40 -20.87 3.64
CA ARG A 150 -24.54 -19.93 3.71
C ARG A 150 -24.96 -19.63 5.14
N GLU A 151 -25.02 -20.64 5.98
CA GLU A 151 -25.30 -20.47 7.41
C GLU A 151 -24.20 -19.66 8.10
N TYR A 152 -22.95 -19.96 7.79
CA TYR A 152 -21.80 -19.21 8.28
C TYR A 152 -21.81 -17.74 7.80
N ALA A 153 -22.00 -17.51 6.50
CA ALA A 153 -22.08 -16.15 5.95
C ALA A 153 -23.25 -15.35 6.53
N HIS A 154 -24.40 -16.00 6.85
CA HIS A 154 -25.52 -15.36 7.51
C HIS A 154 -25.11 -14.79 8.88
N ILE A 155 -24.41 -15.57 9.72
CA ILE A 155 -24.02 -15.08 11.03
C ILE A 155 -22.99 -13.95 10.94
N LEU A 156 -22.03 -14.02 10.04
CA LEU A 156 -21.06 -12.95 9.80
C LEU A 156 -21.75 -11.64 9.40
N SER A 157 -22.73 -11.72 8.49
CA SER A 157 -23.52 -10.56 8.06
C SER A 157 -24.36 -9.98 9.21
N ARG A 158 -24.97 -10.84 10.05
CA ARG A 158 -25.73 -10.41 11.22
C ARG A 158 -24.86 -9.73 12.27
N MET A 159 -23.60 -10.13 12.39
CA MET A 159 -22.62 -9.55 13.31
C MET A 159 -21.94 -8.30 12.75
N GLY A 160 -22.12 -7.98 11.47
CA GLY A 160 -21.42 -6.88 10.80
C GLY A 160 -19.91 -7.12 10.64
N ILE A 161 -19.49 -8.39 10.54
CA ILE A 161 -18.08 -8.74 10.36
C ILE A 161 -17.65 -8.45 8.93
N GLU A 162 -16.67 -7.53 8.79
CA GLU A 162 -16.02 -7.27 7.50
C GLU A 162 -15.17 -8.45 7.07
N ARG A 163 -15.31 -8.84 5.82
CA ARG A 163 -14.60 -9.99 5.26
C ARG A 163 -14.53 -9.97 3.75
N LYS A 164 -13.49 -10.57 3.20
CA LYS A 164 -13.44 -10.91 1.77
C LYS A 164 -14.14 -12.24 1.53
N THR A 165 -15.12 -12.29 0.65
CA THR A 165 -15.74 -13.54 0.20
C THR A 165 -15.22 -13.90 -1.18
N ILE A 166 -14.62 -15.09 -1.32
CA ILE A 166 -14.05 -15.61 -2.57
C ILE A 166 -14.81 -16.87 -2.95
N VAL A 167 -15.45 -16.85 -4.11
CA VAL A 167 -16.28 -17.95 -4.61
C VAL A 167 -15.64 -18.61 -5.80
N GLY A 168 -15.57 -19.94 -5.79
CA GLY A 168 -15.11 -20.76 -6.91
C GLY A 168 -14.34 -21.98 -6.47
N TYR A 169 -13.87 -22.77 -7.45
CA TYR A 169 -13.15 -24.00 -7.16
C TYR A 169 -11.70 -23.70 -6.75
N TRP A 170 -11.27 -24.25 -5.63
CA TRP A 170 -9.98 -23.94 -4.99
C TRP A 170 -8.71 -24.16 -5.85
N GLN A 171 -8.79 -25.02 -6.89
CA GLN A 171 -7.67 -25.20 -7.83
C GLN A 171 -7.69 -24.20 -8.99
N ASP A 172 -8.76 -23.45 -9.20
CA ASP A 172 -8.84 -22.52 -10.32
C ASP A 172 -7.89 -21.33 -10.08
N ALA A 173 -7.12 -21.00 -11.12
CA ALA A 173 -6.12 -19.92 -11.07
C ALA A 173 -6.74 -18.58 -10.65
N GLU A 174 -7.94 -18.28 -11.12
CA GLU A 174 -8.67 -17.05 -10.79
C GLU A 174 -9.02 -16.96 -9.29
N VAL A 175 -9.40 -18.07 -8.66
CA VAL A 175 -9.69 -18.14 -7.23
C VAL A 175 -8.42 -17.92 -6.42
N GLN A 176 -7.32 -18.54 -6.83
CA GLN A 176 -6.01 -18.39 -6.18
C GLN A 176 -5.48 -16.95 -6.33
N GLU A 177 -5.70 -16.31 -7.48
CA GLU A 177 -5.34 -14.90 -7.71
C GLU A 177 -6.17 -13.94 -6.85
N LYS A 178 -7.47 -14.19 -6.69
CA LYS A 178 -8.32 -13.43 -5.76
C LYS A 178 -7.85 -13.57 -4.31
N LEU A 179 -7.46 -14.79 -3.92
CA LEU A 179 -6.91 -15.04 -2.59
C LEU A 179 -5.56 -14.33 -2.39
N ALA A 180 -4.67 -14.39 -3.38
CA ALA A 180 -3.40 -13.67 -3.36
C ALA A 180 -3.60 -12.15 -3.28
N SER A 181 -4.56 -11.61 -4.00
CA SER A 181 -4.95 -10.20 -3.95
C SER A 181 -5.42 -9.79 -2.54
N TRP A 182 -6.31 -10.59 -1.94
CA TRP A 182 -6.75 -10.36 -0.57
C TRP A 182 -5.62 -10.47 0.45
N MET A 183 -4.70 -11.41 0.31
CA MET A 183 -3.54 -11.53 1.20
C MET A 183 -2.73 -10.23 1.26
N ARG A 184 -2.56 -9.55 0.13
CA ARG A 184 -1.88 -8.24 0.07
C ARG A 184 -2.64 -7.15 0.79
N THR A 185 -3.96 -7.10 0.63
CA THR A 185 -4.82 -6.19 1.40
C THR A 185 -4.72 -6.48 2.90
N ALA A 186 -4.76 -7.76 3.29
CA ALA A 186 -4.64 -8.17 4.69
C ALA A 186 -3.30 -7.74 5.32
N ILE A 187 -2.20 -7.84 4.57
CA ILE A 187 -0.90 -7.30 5.02
C ILE A 187 -1.00 -5.78 5.22
N GLY A 188 -1.62 -5.04 4.29
CA GLY A 188 -1.84 -3.61 4.44
C GLY A 188 -2.67 -3.27 5.69
N ILE A 189 -3.68 -4.07 6.02
CA ILE A 189 -4.49 -3.89 7.22
C ILE A 189 -3.65 -4.10 8.50
N VAL A 190 -2.87 -5.19 8.56
CA VAL A 190 -2.04 -5.50 9.73
C VAL A 190 -0.91 -4.48 9.90
N GLU A 191 -0.22 -4.15 8.83
CA GLU A 191 0.90 -3.22 8.85
C GLU A 191 0.47 -1.74 9.00
N SER A 192 -0.81 -1.42 8.75
CA SER A 192 -1.31 -0.06 8.91
C SER A 192 -0.97 0.51 10.29
N SER A 193 -1.18 -0.28 11.34
CA SER A 193 -0.91 0.12 12.73
C SER A 193 0.59 0.31 13.06
N HIS A 194 1.47 -0.03 12.15
CA HIS A 194 2.92 0.13 12.31
C HIS A 194 3.48 1.33 11.53
N ILE A 195 2.62 2.05 10.79
CA ILE A 195 3.05 3.21 10.00
C ILE A 195 3.22 4.42 10.91
N ARG A 196 4.46 4.94 10.93
CA ARG A 196 4.82 6.17 11.63
C ARG A 196 5.33 7.19 10.62
N VAL A 197 4.78 8.40 10.66
CA VAL A 197 5.11 9.49 9.73
C VAL A 197 5.84 10.59 10.47
N MET A 198 7.05 10.88 10.03
CA MET A 198 7.83 12.02 10.51
C MET A 198 7.53 13.25 9.66
N ARG A 199 7.03 14.32 10.28
CA ARG A 199 6.94 15.63 9.64
C ARG A 199 8.17 16.46 9.99
N VAL A 200 8.86 16.95 8.98
CA VAL A 200 9.92 17.95 9.14
C VAL A 200 9.23 19.32 9.16
N ALA A 201 9.21 19.97 10.32
CA ALA A 201 8.40 21.14 10.63
C ALA A 201 6.88 20.83 10.70
N ASP A 202 6.05 21.69 10.13
CA ASP A 202 4.60 21.60 10.18
C ASP A 202 4.00 21.47 8.76
N ASN A 203 2.68 21.54 8.64
CA ASN A 203 1.99 21.67 7.36
C ASN A 203 2.32 23.03 6.71
N MET A 204 2.33 23.06 5.39
CA MET A 204 2.47 24.32 4.67
C MET A 204 1.27 25.23 4.98
N ARG A 205 1.56 26.49 5.34
CA ARG A 205 0.53 27.45 5.73
C ARG A 205 -0.49 27.65 4.62
N ASN A 206 -1.76 27.66 4.99
CA ASN A 206 -2.91 27.91 4.12
C ASN A 206 -3.16 26.85 3.04
N VAL A 207 -2.54 25.66 3.11
CA VAL A 207 -2.82 24.53 2.21
C VAL A 207 -3.75 23.54 2.93
N ALA A 208 -5.05 23.72 2.74
CA ALA A 208 -6.08 23.02 3.51
C ALA A 208 -6.05 21.48 3.34
N VAL A 209 -5.72 20.99 2.15
CA VAL A 209 -5.74 19.53 1.88
C VAL A 209 -4.65 18.76 2.61
N THR A 210 -3.62 19.42 3.11
CA THR A 210 -2.53 18.78 3.88
C THR A 210 -2.91 18.60 5.35
N GLU A 211 -3.91 19.34 5.82
CA GLU A 211 -4.41 19.25 7.19
C GLU A 211 -5.19 17.95 7.44
N GLY A 212 -5.38 17.62 8.72
CA GLY A 212 -6.18 16.48 9.14
C GLY A 212 -5.99 16.14 10.61
N ASP A 213 -6.96 15.41 11.16
CA ASP A 213 -6.96 14.94 12.55
C ASP A 213 -6.04 13.74 12.72
N LYS A 214 -4.85 13.99 13.31
CA LYS A 214 -3.84 12.96 13.56
C LYS A 214 -4.25 11.99 14.68
N VAL A 215 -5.09 12.43 15.60
CA VAL A 215 -5.61 11.55 16.67
C VAL A 215 -6.63 10.58 16.07
N GLU A 216 -7.55 11.08 15.24
CA GLU A 216 -8.50 10.21 14.55
C GLU A 216 -7.79 9.24 13.58
N ALA A 217 -6.70 9.67 12.92
CA ALA A 217 -5.88 8.79 12.09
C ALA A 217 -5.24 7.65 12.91
N GLN A 218 -4.77 7.94 14.12
CA GLN A 218 -4.24 6.90 15.01
C GLN A 218 -5.35 5.95 15.48
N LEU A 219 -6.54 6.47 15.80
CA LEU A 219 -7.68 5.64 16.20
C LEU A 219 -8.17 4.73 15.07
N LYS A 220 -8.22 5.24 13.83
CA LYS A 220 -8.74 4.51 12.66
C LYS A 220 -7.71 3.59 12.01
N PHE A 221 -6.49 4.09 11.82
CA PHE A 221 -5.47 3.41 11.01
C PHE A 221 -4.30 2.89 11.84
N GLY A 222 -4.18 3.34 13.10
CA GLY A 222 -3.01 3.13 13.93
C GLY A 222 -1.82 4.02 13.55
N TRP A 223 -1.97 5.00 12.66
CA TRP A 223 -0.88 5.84 12.20
C TRP A 223 -0.43 6.83 13.27
N GLU A 224 0.88 6.84 13.56
CA GLU A 224 1.49 7.85 14.42
C GLU A 224 2.11 8.94 13.55
N VAL A 225 1.77 10.21 13.82
CA VAL A 225 2.23 11.36 13.04
C VAL A 225 2.86 12.40 13.97
N ASP A 226 4.18 12.47 13.94
CA ASP A 226 4.96 13.35 14.80
C ASP A 226 5.64 14.48 14.00
N ALA A 227 5.87 15.62 14.64
CA ALA A 227 6.59 16.74 14.05
C ALA A 227 7.92 16.95 14.75
N TYR A 228 8.96 17.21 13.96
CA TYR A 228 10.30 17.57 14.43
C TYR A 228 10.70 18.95 13.94
N PRO A 229 11.37 19.74 14.78
CA PRO A 229 11.98 21.00 14.36
C PRO A 229 12.99 20.75 13.24
N VAL A 230 12.99 21.60 12.21
CA VAL A 230 13.90 21.43 11.05
C VAL A 230 15.37 21.40 11.48
N ASN A 231 15.75 22.18 12.50
CA ASN A 231 17.13 22.23 12.94
C ASN A 231 17.63 20.90 13.54
N GLU A 232 16.77 20.15 14.23
CA GLU A 232 17.12 18.82 14.74
C GLU A 232 17.46 17.83 13.59
N ILE A 233 16.71 17.93 12.48
CA ILE A 233 16.96 17.15 11.28
C ILE A 233 18.23 17.64 10.57
N ALA A 234 18.45 18.95 10.51
CA ALA A 234 19.65 19.54 9.90
C ALA A 234 20.92 19.12 10.66
N GLU A 235 20.88 19.03 12.00
CA GLU A 235 21.98 18.52 12.82
C GLU A 235 22.31 17.05 12.46
N ALA A 236 21.29 16.21 12.23
CA ALA A 236 21.49 14.84 11.80
C ALA A 236 22.14 14.76 10.41
N VAL A 237 21.77 15.68 9.50
CA VAL A 237 22.39 15.81 8.17
C VAL A 237 23.84 16.27 8.29
N ASP A 238 24.14 17.27 9.12
CA ASP A 238 25.50 17.79 9.32
C ASP A 238 26.42 16.77 10.00
N ALA A 239 25.87 15.83 10.78
CA ALA A 239 26.63 14.76 11.42
C ALA A 239 27.09 13.65 10.46
N VAL A 240 26.64 13.65 9.21
CA VAL A 240 27.06 12.66 8.19
C VAL A 240 28.51 12.86 7.80
N SER A 241 29.31 11.79 7.81
CA SER A 241 30.72 11.87 7.44
C SER A 241 30.90 12.08 5.94
N GLN A 242 31.93 12.85 5.56
CA GLN A 242 32.27 13.07 4.14
C GLN A 242 32.64 11.75 3.42
N SER A 243 33.19 10.77 4.12
CA SER A 243 33.47 9.45 3.54
C SER A 243 32.18 8.74 3.12
N ASP A 244 31.13 8.77 3.95
CA ASP A 244 29.84 8.14 3.63
C ASP A 244 29.15 8.87 2.46
N VAL A 245 29.20 10.20 2.46
CA VAL A 245 28.71 11.02 1.35
C VAL A 245 29.39 10.63 0.04
N ASN A 246 30.73 10.50 0.02
CA ASN A 246 31.46 10.14 -1.19
C ASN A 246 31.06 8.76 -1.71
N VAL A 247 30.89 7.77 -0.84
CA VAL A 247 30.43 6.42 -1.22
C VAL A 247 29.05 6.49 -1.89
N LEU A 248 28.11 7.24 -1.32
CA LEU A 248 26.76 7.38 -1.89
C LEU A 248 26.76 8.17 -3.21
N VAL A 249 27.60 9.19 -3.35
CA VAL A 249 27.78 9.91 -4.61
C VAL A 249 28.32 8.97 -5.70
N ASP A 250 29.30 8.13 -5.39
CA ASP A 250 29.82 7.15 -6.34
C ASP A 250 28.76 6.13 -6.77
N GLU A 251 27.87 5.71 -5.84
CA GLU A 251 26.69 4.89 -6.16
C GLU A 251 25.76 5.62 -7.14
N TYR A 252 25.43 6.88 -6.90
CA TYR A 252 24.59 7.67 -7.81
C TYR A 252 25.18 7.76 -9.22
N TYR A 253 26.48 8.04 -9.32
CA TYR A 253 27.18 8.14 -10.60
C TYR A 253 27.30 6.80 -11.34
N SER A 254 27.23 5.68 -10.61
CA SER A 254 27.19 4.35 -11.21
C SER A 254 25.79 3.94 -11.69
N LYS A 255 24.75 4.49 -11.07
CA LYS A 255 23.35 4.07 -11.28
C LYS A 255 22.58 4.96 -12.25
N TYR A 256 22.92 6.25 -12.32
CA TYR A 256 22.13 7.23 -13.07
C TYR A 256 22.99 7.97 -14.11
N ASP A 257 22.35 8.41 -15.19
CA ASP A 257 22.99 9.24 -16.20
C ASP A 257 23.22 10.67 -15.68
N ILE A 258 24.42 11.20 -15.81
CA ILE A 258 24.76 12.56 -15.38
C ILE A 258 24.47 13.55 -16.50
N CYS A 259 23.58 14.51 -16.26
CA CYS A 259 23.20 15.52 -17.23
C CYS A 259 23.66 16.92 -16.76
N LEU A 260 24.87 17.31 -17.16
CA LEU A 260 25.52 18.55 -16.71
C LEU A 260 24.86 19.83 -17.21
N GLU A 261 24.21 19.82 -18.40
CA GLU A 261 23.58 20.98 -19.04
C GLU A 261 24.48 22.25 -19.10
N GLY A 262 25.79 22.00 -19.27
CA GLY A 262 26.79 23.05 -19.34
C GLY A 262 27.38 23.51 -18.02
N ARG A 263 26.99 22.93 -16.89
CA ARG A 263 27.62 23.19 -15.58
C ARG A 263 29.02 22.57 -15.51
N ASP A 264 29.86 23.18 -14.70
CA ASP A 264 31.15 22.60 -14.33
C ASP A 264 30.94 21.26 -13.59
N PRO A 265 31.65 20.19 -13.98
CA PRO A 265 31.47 18.87 -13.37
C PRO A 265 31.74 18.83 -11.85
N GLU A 266 32.73 19.60 -11.37
CA GLU A 266 33.06 19.63 -9.94
C GLU A 266 32.00 20.40 -9.14
N GLU A 267 31.47 21.49 -9.70
CA GLU A 267 30.34 22.22 -9.11
C GLU A 267 29.09 21.33 -9.06
N PHE A 268 28.79 20.65 -10.17
CA PHE A 268 27.66 19.72 -10.23
C PHE A 268 27.78 18.62 -9.16
N LYS A 269 28.98 18.03 -9.03
CA LYS A 269 29.24 16.98 -8.02
C LYS A 269 29.03 17.48 -6.59
N LYS A 270 29.33 18.75 -6.30
CA LYS A 270 29.06 19.36 -4.99
C LYS A 270 27.57 19.44 -4.70
N HIS A 271 26.73 19.83 -5.66
CA HIS A 271 25.29 19.83 -5.51
C HIS A 271 24.72 18.43 -5.26
N VAL A 272 25.22 17.42 -5.98
CA VAL A 272 24.84 16.01 -5.77
C VAL A 272 25.27 15.52 -4.39
N ALA A 273 26.44 15.92 -3.91
CA ALA A 273 26.95 15.56 -2.58
C ALA A 273 26.06 16.11 -1.44
N VAL A 274 25.51 17.31 -1.60
CA VAL A 274 24.54 17.85 -0.63
C VAL A 274 23.31 16.96 -0.53
N GLN A 275 22.77 16.46 -1.65
CA GLN A 275 21.64 15.54 -1.64
C GLN A 275 21.99 14.19 -1.01
N ALA A 276 23.19 13.67 -1.25
CA ALA A 276 23.69 12.45 -0.62
C ALA A 276 23.80 12.62 0.91
N GLN A 277 24.27 13.77 1.36
CA GLN A 277 24.34 14.09 2.79
C GLN A 277 22.94 14.15 3.40
N ILE A 278 21.97 14.77 2.72
CA ILE A 278 20.57 14.85 3.16
C ILE A 278 19.94 13.43 3.19
N GLU A 279 20.12 12.61 2.14
CA GLU A 279 19.59 11.23 2.12
C GLU A 279 20.08 10.44 3.34
N LEU A 280 21.40 10.43 3.58
CA LEU A 280 21.97 9.67 4.70
C LEU A 280 21.52 10.21 6.07
N GLY A 281 21.46 11.53 6.22
CA GLY A 281 21.00 12.15 7.47
C GLY A 281 19.53 11.82 7.76
N PHE A 282 18.67 11.94 6.75
CA PHE A 282 17.25 11.60 6.88
C PHE A 282 17.05 10.11 7.17
N GLU A 283 17.73 9.24 6.40
CA GLU A 283 17.61 7.80 6.58
C GLU A 283 18.02 7.35 7.99
N ARG A 284 19.16 7.82 8.49
CA ARG A 284 19.64 7.52 9.84
C ARG A 284 18.66 8.01 10.91
N PHE A 285 18.10 9.20 10.73
CA PHE A 285 17.12 9.74 11.67
C PHE A 285 15.83 8.91 11.66
N LEU A 286 15.32 8.56 10.46
CA LEU A 286 14.13 7.71 10.31
C LEU A 286 14.33 6.34 10.95
N GLU A 287 15.48 5.71 10.73
CA GLU A 287 15.82 4.40 11.31
C GLU A 287 15.94 4.46 12.83
N GLU A 288 16.69 5.45 13.36
CA GLU A 288 16.89 5.62 14.80
C GLU A 288 15.57 5.83 15.55
N LYS A 289 14.67 6.61 14.99
CA LYS A 289 13.37 6.94 15.58
C LYS A 289 12.24 6.01 15.13
N ASN A 290 12.54 5.03 14.26
CA ASN A 290 11.59 4.04 13.73
C ASN A 290 10.41 4.67 12.97
N TYR A 291 10.68 5.58 12.00
CA TYR A 291 9.68 6.12 11.08
C TYR A 291 9.76 5.45 9.71
N GLN A 292 8.62 5.24 9.08
CA GLN A 292 8.47 4.58 7.79
C GLN A 292 8.05 5.54 6.67
N ALA A 293 7.73 6.79 7.02
CA ALA A 293 7.37 7.83 6.07
C ALA A 293 7.88 9.19 6.55
N ILE A 294 8.13 10.08 5.59
CA ILE A 294 8.65 11.42 5.85
C ILE A 294 7.85 12.45 5.06
N VAL A 295 7.70 13.62 5.63
CA VAL A 295 7.06 14.77 5.01
C VAL A 295 7.94 16.01 5.16
N THR A 296 8.10 16.76 4.08
CA THR A 296 8.82 18.03 4.06
C THR A 296 7.97 19.11 3.40
N HIS A 297 8.33 20.37 3.59
CA HIS A 297 7.80 21.45 2.77
C HIS A 297 8.83 22.56 2.54
N PHE A 298 8.77 23.20 1.39
CA PHE A 298 9.76 24.18 0.96
C PHE A 298 9.71 25.52 1.71
N GLY A 299 8.63 25.78 2.43
CA GLY A 299 8.46 27.01 3.23
C GLY A 299 9.22 27.01 4.55
N ASP A 300 9.72 25.86 5.01
CA ASP A 300 10.51 25.73 6.24
C ASP A 300 11.55 24.61 6.10
N LEU A 301 12.74 25.01 5.65
CA LEU A 301 13.89 24.12 5.46
C LEU A 301 15.02 24.38 6.48
N GLY A 302 14.84 25.34 7.39
CA GLY A 302 15.83 25.67 8.43
C GLY A 302 17.23 25.85 7.86
N ALA A 303 18.21 25.07 8.35
CA ALA A 303 19.60 25.08 7.93
C ALA A 303 19.92 24.16 6.75
N LEU A 304 18.96 23.43 6.19
CA LEU A 304 19.19 22.61 4.99
C LEU A 304 19.60 23.48 3.80
N LYS A 305 20.68 23.11 3.11
CA LYS A 305 21.23 23.88 2.00
C LYS A 305 20.40 23.81 0.72
N GLN A 306 19.75 22.68 0.50
CA GLN A 306 18.91 22.41 -0.68
C GLN A 306 17.54 21.86 -0.26
N LEU A 307 16.55 22.01 -1.13
CA LEU A 307 15.33 21.24 -1.06
C LEU A 307 15.66 19.74 -1.32
N PRO A 308 15.17 18.80 -0.50
CA PRO A 308 15.59 17.40 -0.56
C PRO A 308 14.92 16.62 -1.72
N GLY A 309 15.37 16.85 -2.95
CA GLY A 309 14.83 16.22 -4.16
C GLY A 309 15.33 14.79 -4.36
N LEU A 310 16.59 14.64 -4.82
CA LEU A 310 17.21 13.32 -5.03
C LEU A 310 17.16 12.46 -3.76
N ALA A 311 17.39 13.04 -2.60
CA ALA A 311 17.32 12.35 -1.32
C ALA A 311 15.95 11.69 -1.09
N ILE A 312 14.86 12.43 -1.28
CA ILE A 312 13.49 11.90 -1.10
C ILE A 312 13.13 10.86 -2.17
N GLN A 313 13.52 11.09 -3.42
CA GLN A 313 13.29 10.12 -4.49
C GLN A 313 13.94 8.77 -4.16
N ARG A 314 15.14 8.80 -3.63
CA ARG A 314 15.88 7.61 -3.19
C ARG A 314 15.26 6.95 -1.95
N LEU A 315 14.81 7.73 -0.97
CA LEU A 315 14.11 7.18 0.20
C LEU A 315 12.81 6.49 -0.23
N MET A 316 12.04 7.08 -1.18
CA MET A 316 10.87 6.39 -1.72
C MET A 316 11.24 5.11 -2.49
N GLU A 317 12.36 5.09 -3.22
CA GLU A 317 12.85 3.87 -3.88
C GLU A 317 13.17 2.77 -2.87
N LYS A 318 13.72 3.13 -1.73
CA LYS A 318 14.01 2.24 -0.61
C LYS A 318 12.76 1.76 0.15
N GLY A 319 11.57 2.30 -0.16
CA GLY A 319 10.29 1.86 0.40
C GLY A 319 9.66 2.83 1.41
N TYR A 320 10.30 3.94 1.75
CA TYR A 320 9.68 4.96 2.60
C TYR A 320 8.50 5.61 1.90
N GLY A 321 7.51 6.03 2.69
CA GLY A 321 6.44 6.90 2.21
C GLY A 321 6.90 8.36 2.15
N PHE A 322 6.33 9.11 1.22
CA PHE A 322 6.57 10.55 1.13
C PHE A 322 5.28 11.31 0.81
N GLY A 323 5.12 12.46 1.43
CA GLY A 323 4.12 13.48 1.11
C GLY A 323 4.76 14.86 1.10
N ALA A 324 4.36 15.68 0.16
CA ALA A 324 4.85 17.04 0.06
C ALA A 324 4.05 17.99 0.96
N GLU A 325 4.61 19.17 1.24
CA GLU A 325 3.90 20.31 1.84
C GLU A 325 3.25 20.03 3.21
N GLY A 326 3.73 19.02 3.92
CA GLY A 326 3.16 18.63 5.19
C GLY A 326 2.08 17.53 5.06
N ASP A 327 1.78 17.02 3.86
CA ASP A 327 0.71 16.03 3.65
C ASP A 327 1.09 14.62 4.14
N TRP A 328 0.96 14.45 5.44
CA TRP A 328 1.23 13.19 6.12
C TRP A 328 0.30 12.05 5.70
N LYS A 329 -0.92 12.37 5.23
CA LYS A 329 -1.89 11.37 4.75
C LYS A 329 -1.38 10.69 3.48
N VAL A 330 -0.90 11.48 2.52
CA VAL A 330 -0.29 10.94 1.30
C VAL A 330 0.98 10.17 1.61
N ALA A 331 1.82 10.65 2.54
CA ALA A 331 3.02 9.93 2.96
C ALA A 331 2.69 8.53 3.51
N ALA A 332 1.70 8.45 4.41
CA ALA A 332 1.24 7.18 4.96
C ALA A 332 0.64 6.26 3.89
N MET A 333 -0.17 6.81 2.97
CA MET A 333 -0.77 6.06 1.85
C MET A 333 0.27 5.50 0.89
N VAL A 334 1.30 6.29 0.53
CA VAL A 334 2.42 5.81 -0.31
C VAL A 334 3.15 4.66 0.40
N ARG A 335 3.40 4.78 1.70
CA ARG A 335 4.00 3.70 2.49
C ARG A 335 3.12 2.45 2.51
N LEU A 336 1.83 2.59 2.77
CA LEU A 336 0.85 1.50 2.78
C LEU A 336 0.86 0.74 1.45
N MET A 337 0.77 1.45 0.32
CA MET A 337 0.79 0.83 -1.00
C MET A 337 2.10 0.07 -1.27
N LYS A 338 3.24 0.60 -0.84
CA LYS A 338 4.54 -0.08 -0.96
C LYS A 338 4.59 -1.37 -0.12
N ILE A 339 4.00 -1.37 1.07
CA ILE A 339 3.86 -2.57 1.90
C ILE A 339 3.03 -3.63 1.17
N MET A 340 1.86 -3.26 0.65
CA MET A 340 0.95 -4.18 -0.04
C MET A 340 1.58 -4.79 -1.30
N THR A 341 2.53 -4.10 -1.94
CA THR A 341 3.24 -4.58 -3.14
C THR A 341 4.55 -5.30 -2.84
N THR A 342 4.94 -5.43 -1.56
CA THR A 342 6.19 -6.10 -1.18
C THR A 342 6.27 -7.51 -1.76
N GLY A 343 7.43 -7.85 -2.35
CA GLY A 343 7.70 -9.15 -2.94
C GLY A 343 6.98 -9.43 -4.28
N MET A 344 6.34 -8.46 -4.90
CA MET A 344 5.85 -8.59 -6.28
C MET A 344 7.03 -8.59 -7.25
N LYS A 345 7.16 -9.66 -8.06
CA LYS A 345 8.30 -9.83 -8.98
C LYS A 345 8.34 -8.79 -10.11
N ASP A 346 7.17 -8.38 -10.60
CA ASP A 346 7.03 -7.49 -11.76
C ASP A 346 6.40 -6.15 -11.35
N ALA A 347 6.66 -5.69 -10.13
CA ALA A 347 6.14 -4.42 -9.65
C ALA A 347 6.58 -3.27 -10.55
N LYS A 348 5.62 -2.46 -10.97
CA LYS A 348 5.85 -1.28 -11.82
C LYS A 348 6.10 -0.01 -11.00
N GLY A 349 5.74 -0.03 -9.72
CA GLY A 349 6.09 0.97 -8.75
C GLY A 349 4.94 1.83 -8.22
N THR A 350 5.28 2.49 -7.13
CA THR A 350 4.38 3.37 -6.35
C THR A 350 5.07 4.70 -6.08
N SER A 351 4.35 5.81 -6.17
CA SER A 351 4.88 7.16 -5.96
C SER A 351 3.82 8.08 -5.34
N MET A 352 4.28 9.13 -4.69
CA MET A 352 3.51 10.36 -4.56
C MET A 352 3.53 11.07 -5.92
N LEU A 353 2.41 11.66 -6.33
CA LEU A 353 2.24 12.49 -7.51
C LEU A 353 1.37 13.71 -7.18
N GLU A 354 1.44 14.73 -8.04
CA GLU A 354 0.64 15.95 -7.91
C GLU A 354 0.03 16.33 -9.27
N ASP A 355 -1.26 16.67 -9.25
CA ASP A 355 -1.98 17.22 -10.40
C ASP A 355 -1.43 18.63 -10.74
N TYR A 356 -0.72 18.76 -11.85
CA TYR A 356 -0.05 20.01 -12.18
C TYR A 356 -0.76 20.83 -13.26
N THR A 357 -1.01 20.22 -14.43
CA THR A 357 -1.63 20.97 -15.53
C THR A 357 -2.36 20.06 -16.49
N TYR A 358 -3.36 20.62 -17.16
CA TYR A 358 -4.21 19.90 -18.10
C TYR A 358 -3.81 20.10 -19.56
N ASN A 359 -3.83 19.04 -20.32
CA ASN A 359 -3.97 19.11 -21.77
C ASN A 359 -5.45 19.01 -22.14
N LEU A 360 -6.02 20.08 -22.70
CA LEU A 360 -7.43 20.16 -23.08
C LEU A 360 -7.65 20.05 -24.60
N VAL A 361 -6.64 19.60 -25.33
CA VAL A 361 -6.78 19.33 -26.76
C VAL A 361 -7.72 18.15 -26.96
N LYS A 362 -8.81 18.38 -27.69
CA LYS A 362 -9.86 17.37 -27.91
C LYS A 362 -9.31 16.07 -28.48
N GLY A 363 -9.61 14.96 -27.80
CA GLY A 363 -9.11 13.62 -28.12
C GLY A 363 -7.71 13.31 -27.59
N LYS A 364 -7.09 14.25 -26.87
CA LYS A 364 -5.76 14.12 -26.22
C LYS A 364 -5.77 14.63 -24.78
N GLU A 365 -6.96 14.72 -24.19
CA GLU A 365 -7.13 15.24 -22.85
C GLU A 365 -6.39 14.37 -21.82
N GLY A 366 -5.79 15.02 -20.83
CA GLY A 366 -5.08 14.38 -19.75
C GLY A 366 -4.43 15.39 -18.82
N ILE A 367 -3.79 14.85 -17.80
CA ILE A 367 -3.20 15.60 -16.70
C ILE A 367 -1.71 15.27 -16.63
N ILE A 368 -0.85 16.27 -16.64
CA ILE A 368 0.54 16.10 -16.25
C ILE A 368 0.58 15.99 -14.73
N GLN A 369 1.17 14.90 -14.31
CA GLN A 369 1.47 14.59 -12.93
C GLN A 369 2.95 14.82 -12.71
N ALA A 370 3.28 15.63 -11.73
CA ALA A 370 4.64 15.92 -11.36
C ALA A 370 4.72 16.21 -9.84
N HIS A 371 5.82 16.62 -9.38
CA HIS A 371 6.07 17.47 -8.22
C HIS A 371 7.36 18.21 -8.51
N MET A 372 7.72 19.14 -7.68
CA MET A 372 8.92 19.95 -7.97
C MET A 372 10.16 19.10 -8.12
N LEU A 373 10.32 18.06 -7.29
CA LEU A 373 11.51 17.20 -7.26
C LEU A 373 11.18 15.72 -7.03
N GLU A 374 10.19 15.40 -6.21
CA GLU A 374 10.11 14.18 -5.41
C GLU A 374 9.18 13.10 -6.01
N ILE A 375 9.42 12.68 -7.24
CA ILE A 375 8.74 11.53 -7.85
C ILE A 375 9.61 10.27 -7.71
N CYS A 376 9.01 9.18 -7.26
CA CYS A 376 9.72 7.92 -7.02
C CYS A 376 10.27 7.29 -8.31
N PRO A 377 11.57 6.97 -8.39
CA PRO A 377 12.15 6.40 -9.60
C PRO A 377 11.67 4.98 -9.93
N THR A 378 10.98 4.29 -9.02
CA THR A 378 10.41 2.96 -9.31
C THR A 378 9.37 2.98 -10.43
N ILE A 379 8.74 4.13 -10.70
CA ILE A 379 7.77 4.27 -11.80
C ILE A 379 8.41 4.66 -13.14
N SER A 380 9.73 4.82 -13.23
CA SER A 380 10.44 5.21 -14.45
C SER A 380 10.31 4.18 -15.58
N ASP A 381 10.14 4.66 -16.82
CA ASP A 381 10.09 3.85 -18.07
C ASP A 381 11.43 3.85 -18.84
N GLY A 382 12.54 4.18 -18.22
CA GLY A 382 13.79 4.20 -18.97
C GLY A 382 14.94 4.85 -18.21
N PRO A 383 15.91 5.39 -18.93
CA PRO A 383 17.07 6.03 -18.33
C PRO A 383 16.64 7.15 -17.37
N ILE A 384 17.28 7.17 -16.23
CA ILE A 384 17.06 8.19 -15.20
C ILE A 384 18.26 9.10 -15.17
N GLN A 385 18.03 10.40 -15.31
CA GLN A 385 19.08 11.42 -15.31
C GLN A 385 19.14 12.16 -13.98
N ILE A 386 20.34 12.42 -13.48
CA ILE A 386 20.54 13.43 -12.44
C ILE A 386 20.70 14.78 -13.11
N LYS A 387 19.91 15.77 -12.68
CA LYS A 387 20.01 17.17 -13.07
C LYS A 387 20.10 18.07 -11.85
N CYS A 388 20.84 19.17 -11.99
CA CYS A 388 20.88 20.24 -11.00
C CYS A 388 20.35 21.51 -11.67
N GLN A 389 19.17 21.97 -11.29
CA GLN A 389 18.54 23.13 -11.89
C GLN A 389 17.99 24.06 -10.82
N PRO A 390 18.00 25.37 -11.05
CA PRO A 390 17.41 26.35 -10.15
C PRO A 390 15.96 26.01 -9.85
N LEU A 391 15.56 26.24 -8.61
CA LEU A 391 14.16 26.37 -8.22
C LEU A 391 13.90 27.84 -7.95
N SER A 392 12.86 28.38 -8.58
CA SER A 392 12.43 29.76 -8.35
C SER A 392 11.79 29.99 -6.97
N MET A 393 11.81 28.97 -6.10
CA MET A 393 11.20 28.98 -4.78
C MET A 393 12.18 28.51 -3.71
N GLY A 394 11.99 28.98 -2.48
CA GLY A 394 12.70 28.51 -1.29
C GLY A 394 14.07 29.16 -1.03
N ASP A 395 14.59 29.98 -1.93
CA ASP A 395 15.86 30.72 -1.77
C ASP A 395 17.01 29.85 -1.26
N ARG A 396 17.24 28.68 -1.93
CA ARG A 396 18.24 27.66 -1.61
C ARG A 396 19.16 27.39 -2.79
N GLU A 397 20.26 26.66 -2.53
CA GLU A 397 21.12 26.15 -3.59
C GLU A 397 20.33 25.26 -4.56
N ASP A 398 20.76 25.22 -5.82
CA ASP A 398 20.14 24.40 -6.88
C ASP A 398 20.13 22.91 -6.49
N PRO A 399 18.96 22.30 -6.27
CA PRO A 399 18.90 20.91 -5.83
C PRO A 399 19.14 19.93 -6.98
N ALA A 400 19.91 18.88 -6.70
CA ALA A 400 19.95 17.73 -7.58
C ALA A 400 18.68 16.89 -7.46
N ARG A 401 18.23 16.33 -8.59
CA ARG A 401 17.02 15.51 -8.70
C ARG A 401 17.12 14.48 -9.82
N LEU A 402 16.33 13.41 -9.70
CA LEU A 402 16.16 12.43 -10.76
C LEU A 402 15.07 12.91 -11.73
N VAL A 403 15.38 12.92 -13.01
CA VAL A 403 14.47 13.31 -14.09
C VAL A 403 14.25 12.14 -15.01
N PHE A 404 12.99 11.79 -15.22
CA PHE A 404 12.56 10.67 -16.07
C PHE A 404 11.10 10.83 -16.48
N GLN A 405 10.67 10.01 -17.43
CA GLN A 405 9.27 9.81 -17.76
C GLN A 405 8.80 8.48 -17.15
N SER A 406 7.57 8.47 -16.61
CA SER A 406 6.99 7.26 -16.03
C SER A 406 6.59 6.23 -17.08
N LYS A 407 6.39 4.99 -16.62
CA LYS A 407 5.79 3.89 -17.37
C LYS A 407 4.40 4.27 -17.87
N THR A 408 3.94 3.54 -18.89
CA THR A 408 2.57 3.61 -19.39
C THR A 408 1.74 2.43 -18.88
N GLY A 409 0.43 2.57 -18.94
CA GLY A 409 -0.52 1.52 -18.56
C GLY A 409 -1.52 1.96 -17.51
N LYS A 410 -2.32 1.00 -17.06
CA LYS A 410 -3.33 1.25 -16.03
C LYS A 410 -2.67 1.43 -14.67
N GLY A 411 -3.22 2.31 -13.87
CA GLY A 411 -2.86 2.53 -12.48
C GLY A 411 -4.05 3.07 -11.70
N ILE A 412 -3.86 3.25 -10.42
CA ILE A 412 -4.81 3.93 -9.54
C ILE A 412 -4.16 5.12 -8.86
N ALA A 413 -4.90 6.21 -8.78
CA ALA A 413 -4.59 7.37 -7.95
C ALA A 413 -5.52 7.39 -6.74
N THR A 414 -4.99 7.64 -5.54
CA THR A 414 -5.81 7.74 -4.34
C THR A 414 -5.55 9.04 -3.61
N SER A 415 -6.60 9.58 -2.99
CA SER A 415 -6.51 10.71 -2.08
C SER A 415 -7.27 10.40 -0.80
N LEU A 416 -6.55 10.33 0.33
CA LEU A 416 -7.16 10.23 1.65
C LEU A 416 -7.36 11.65 2.19
N ILE A 417 -8.61 12.08 2.31
CA ILE A 417 -8.96 13.41 2.79
C ILE A 417 -9.67 13.36 4.13
N ASP A 418 -9.47 14.38 4.93
CA ASP A 418 -10.22 14.63 6.16
C ASP A 418 -11.33 15.66 5.89
N LEU A 419 -12.57 15.27 6.16
CA LEU A 419 -13.76 16.12 6.01
C LEU A 419 -14.19 16.76 7.35
N GLY A 420 -13.35 16.69 8.38
CA GLY A 420 -13.59 17.22 9.72
C GLY A 420 -14.41 16.31 10.62
N ASN A 421 -15.25 15.46 10.06
CA ASN A 421 -16.07 14.50 10.80
C ASN A 421 -15.87 13.05 10.35
N ARG A 422 -15.02 12.81 9.35
CA ARG A 422 -14.65 11.49 8.83
C ARG A 422 -13.48 11.58 7.86
N PHE A 423 -12.80 10.48 7.68
CA PHE A 423 -11.93 10.28 6.52
C PHE A 423 -12.71 9.73 5.33
N ARG A 424 -12.30 10.19 4.13
CA ARG A 424 -12.75 9.64 2.84
C ARG A 424 -11.54 9.24 2.02
N LEU A 425 -11.55 8.00 1.52
CA LEU A 425 -10.61 7.55 0.51
C LEU A 425 -11.24 7.68 -0.88
N ILE A 426 -10.68 8.52 -1.72
CA ILE A 426 -11.04 8.64 -3.13
C ILE A 426 -10.10 7.74 -3.91
N ILE A 427 -10.64 6.88 -4.77
CA ILE A 427 -9.91 5.91 -5.57
C ILE A 427 -10.30 6.14 -7.02
N GLN A 428 -9.32 6.50 -7.87
CA GLN A 428 -9.55 6.76 -9.27
C GLN A 428 -8.70 5.85 -10.15
N ASP A 429 -9.34 5.12 -11.07
CA ASP A 429 -8.66 4.43 -12.14
C ASP A 429 -8.12 5.43 -13.16
N VAL A 430 -6.87 5.26 -13.57
CA VAL A 430 -6.20 6.14 -14.53
C VAL A 430 -5.48 5.35 -15.61
N ASP A 431 -5.43 5.91 -16.83
CA ASP A 431 -4.65 5.38 -17.94
C ASP A 431 -3.42 6.28 -18.16
N CYS A 432 -2.25 5.79 -17.74
CA CYS A 432 -0.98 6.47 -17.93
C CYS A 432 -0.49 6.33 -19.37
N LYS A 433 -0.08 7.44 -19.96
CA LYS A 433 0.36 7.58 -21.35
C LYS A 433 1.70 8.35 -21.42
N LYS A 434 2.39 8.24 -22.53
CA LYS A 434 3.52 9.14 -22.81
C LYS A 434 3.01 10.52 -23.19
N VAL A 435 3.73 11.56 -22.77
CA VAL A 435 3.50 12.90 -23.30
C VAL A 435 3.77 12.91 -24.81
N GLU A 436 2.97 13.63 -25.56
CA GLU A 436 3.07 13.65 -27.02
C GLU A 436 4.40 14.22 -27.53
N LYS A 437 4.97 15.18 -26.79
CA LYS A 437 6.22 15.84 -27.14
C LYS A 437 7.13 15.96 -25.90
N PRO A 438 8.45 15.91 -26.11
CA PRO A 438 9.40 16.16 -25.01
C PRO A 438 9.17 17.52 -24.35
N LEU A 439 9.44 17.61 -23.05
CA LEU A 439 9.37 18.83 -22.25
C LEU A 439 10.79 19.25 -21.81
N PRO A 440 11.65 19.73 -22.75
CA PRO A 440 13.08 19.90 -22.49
C PRO A 440 13.40 20.96 -21.43
N LYS A 441 12.45 21.87 -21.15
CA LYS A 441 12.63 22.93 -20.15
C LYS A 441 12.03 22.58 -18.79
N LEU A 442 11.37 21.41 -18.66
CA LEU A 442 10.80 20.97 -17.41
C LEU A 442 11.77 20.00 -16.72
N PRO A 443 12.51 20.44 -15.69
CA PRO A 443 13.57 19.65 -15.08
C PRO A 443 13.05 18.80 -13.92
N THR A 444 11.95 18.08 -14.13
CA THR A 444 11.37 17.18 -13.12
C THR A 444 10.88 15.89 -13.77
N ALA A 445 10.75 14.84 -12.97
CA ALA A 445 10.09 13.62 -13.40
C ALA A 445 8.61 13.86 -13.63
N ILE A 446 8.04 13.20 -14.62
CA ILE A 446 6.63 13.36 -14.99
C ILE A 446 5.93 12.01 -15.22
N ASN A 447 4.63 12.00 -14.90
CA ASN A 447 3.64 11.07 -15.40
C ASN A 447 2.58 11.86 -16.17
N PHE A 448 1.90 11.22 -17.10
CA PHE A 448 0.77 11.81 -17.81
C PHE A 448 -0.34 10.79 -17.89
N TRP A 449 -1.52 11.10 -17.36
CA TRP A 449 -2.65 10.20 -17.41
C TRP A 449 -3.96 10.83 -17.88
N THR A 450 -4.87 9.99 -18.30
CA THR A 450 -6.29 10.32 -18.48
C THR A 450 -7.08 9.56 -17.40
N PRO A 451 -7.84 10.25 -16.54
CA PRO A 451 -8.70 9.59 -15.54
C PRO A 451 -9.87 8.88 -16.23
N GLN A 452 -10.38 7.83 -15.61
CA GLN A 452 -11.57 7.12 -16.06
C GLN A 452 -12.85 7.83 -15.56
N PRO A 453 -14.01 7.68 -16.26
CA PRO A 453 -14.21 7.01 -17.57
C PRO A 453 -13.66 7.84 -18.74
N ASP A 454 -13.53 9.12 -18.56
CA ASP A 454 -12.94 10.12 -19.46
C ASP A 454 -12.43 11.30 -18.64
N PHE A 455 -11.64 12.17 -19.27
CA PHE A 455 -11.04 13.33 -18.61
C PHE A 455 -12.06 14.21 -17.89
N TYR A 456 -13.19 14.52 -18.52
CA TYR A 456 -14.16 15.48 -17.97
C TYR A 456 -14.93 14.88 -16.79
N THR A 457 -15.47 13.68 -16.95
CA THR A 457 -16.21 12.97 -15.91
C THR A 457 -15.29 12.63 -14.71
N GLY A 458 -14.11 12.10 -14.98
CA GLY A 458 -13.15 11.72 -13.95
C GLY A 458 -12.66 12.92 -13.14
N THR A 459 -12.36 14.04 -13.81
CA THR A 459 -11.93 15.27 -13.15
C THR A 459 -13.08 15.93 -12.37
N GLU A 460 -14.31 16.01 -12.95
CA GLU A 460 -15.46 16.56 -12.23
C GLU A 460 -15.76 15.76 -10.96
N THR A 461 -15.75 14.44 -11.04
CA THR A 461 -16.05 13.58 -9.88
C THR A 461 -14.96 13.64 -8.81
N TRP A 462 -13.68 13.77 -9.21
CA TRP A 462 -12.58 14.01 -8.27
C TRP A 462 -12.79 15.30 -7.46
N LEU A 463 -13.12 16.40 -8.14
CA LEU A 463 -13.42 17.69 -7.50
C LEU A 463 -14.65 17.62 -6.60
N LEU A 464 -15.72 16.94 -7.04
CA LEU A 464 -16.94 16.74 -6.25
C LEU A 464 -16.68 15.93 -4.98
N ALA A 465 -15.79 14.94 -5.04
CA ALA A 465 -15.41 14.14 -3.89
C ALA A 465 -14.53 14.91 -2.88
N GLY A 466 -13.96 16.04 -3.28
CA GLY A 466 -13.01 16.84 -2.50
C GLY A 466 -11.56 16.35 -2.66
N GLY A 467 -11.23 15.69 -3.77
CA GLY A 467 -9.91 15.13 -4.03
C GLY A 467 -8.82 16.20 -4.01
N ALA A 468 -7.71 15.88 -3.36
CA ALA A 468 -6.54 16.73 -3.25
C ALA A 468 -5.75 16.78 -4.57
N HIS A 469 -4.86 17.78 -4.70
CA HIS A 469 -3.86 17.79 -5.77
C HIS A 469 -2.73 16.77 -5.52
N HIS A 470 -2.44 16.43 -4.28
CA HIS A 470 -1.53 15.33 -3.93
C HIS A 470 -2.23 13.97 -3.98
N THR A 471 -1.58 12.99 -4.60
CA THR A 471 -2.07 11.62 -4.71
C THR A 471 -1.01 10.60 -4.31
N ALA A 472 -1.44 9.49 -3.70
CA ALA A 472 -0.67 8.27 -3.67
C ALA A 472 -1.06 7.43 -4.89
N PHE A 473 -0.09 7.16 -5.74
CA PHE A 473 -0.27 6.49 -7.02
C PHE A 473 0.45 5.15 -7.07
N THR A 474 -0.16 4.15 -7.70
CA THR A 474 0.49 2.86 -7.97
C THR A 474 -0.01 2.23 -9.27
N TYR A 475 0.89 1.49 -9.95
CA TYR A 475 0.54 0.60 -11.05
C TYR A 475 0.14 -0.80 -10.60
N ASP A 476 0.38 -1.15 -9.34
CA ASP A 476 0.50 -2.54 -8.87
C ASP A 476 -0.69 -3.00 -8.02
N LEU A 477 -1.53 -2.09 -7.57
CA LEU A 477 -2.74 -2.39 -6.81
C LEU A 477 -3.98 -2.04 -7.60
N THR A 478 -5.11 -2.62 -7.19
CA THR A 478 -6.43 -2.37 -7.78
C THR A 478 -7.28 -1.49 -6.87
N ALA A 479 -8.29 -0.84 -7.45
CA ALA A 479 -9.28 -0.07 -6.70
C ALA A 479 -10.00 -0.95 -5.66
N GLU A 480 -10.27 -2.23 -5.99
CA GLU A 480 -10.87 -3.20 -5.06
C GLU A 480 -10.00 -3.41 -3.81
N GLN A 481 -8.68 -3.59 -3.96
CA GLN A 481 -7.77 -3.78 -2.81
C GLN A 481 -7.75 -2.56 -1.88
N MET A 482 -7.75 -1.36 -2.43
CA MET A 482 -7.78 -0.13 -1.64
C MET A 482 -9.14 0.08 -0.97
N GLY A 483 -10.21 -0.28 -1.65
CA GLY A 483 -11.55 -0.26 -1.08
C GLY A 483 -11.76 -1.27 0.03
N ASP A 484 -11.25 -2.48 -0.12
CA ASP A 484 -11.26 -3.51 0.94
C ASP A 484 -10.46 -3.05 2.18
N TRP A 485 -9.32 -2.37 1.97
CA TRP A 485 -8.59 -1.74 3.07
C TRP A 485 -9.41 -0.65 3.76
N ALA A 486 -10.04 0.23 3.00
CA ALA A 486 -10.88 1.31 3.55
C ALA A 486 -12.07 0.75 4.34
N ALA A 487 -12.71 -0.30 3.83
CA ALA A 487 -13.81 -1.00 4.54
C ALA A 487 -13.33 -1.60 5.86
N ALA A 488 -12.16 -2.24 5.88
CA ALA A 488 -11.56 -2.78 7.10
C ALA A 488 -11.20 -1.68 8.12
N MET A 489 -10.83 -0.48 7.66
CA MET A 489 -10.57 0.69 8.51
C MET A 489 -11.87 1.42 8.94
N GLY A 490 -13.01 1.02 8.41
CA GLY A 490 -14.31 1.64 8.71
C GLY A 490 -14.42 3.10 8.24
N ILE A 491 -13.80 3.42 7.09
CA ILE A 491 -13.87 4.74 6.46
C ILE A 491 -14.62 4.73 5.15
N GLU A 492 -15.12 5.90 4.73
CA GLU A 492 -15.79 6.07 3.45
C GLU A 492 -14.80 5.85 2.29
N ALA A 493 -15.16 4.99 1.32
CA ALA A 493 -14.47 4.87 0.05
C ALA A 493 -15.39 5.30 -1.10
N VAL A 494 -14.86 6.08 -2.05
CA VAL A 494 -15.56 6.46 -3.28
C VAL A 494 -14.70 6.08 -4.48
N TYR A 495 -15.35 5.52 -5.51
CA TYR A 495 -14.69 4.98 -6.69
C TYR A 495 -14.99 5.83 -7.92
N ILE A 496 -13.94 6.11 -8.69
CA ILE A 496 -14.02 6.80 -9.98
C ILE A 496 -13.38 5.87 -11.02
N ASP A 497 -14.21 5.22 -11.81
CA ASP A 497 -13.83 4.16 -12.75
C ASP A 497 -14.57 4.30 -14.10
N LYS A 498 -14.43 3.29 -14.95
CA LYS A 498 -15.05 3.24 -16.28
C LYS A 498 -16.59 3.29 -16.25
N ASP A 499 -17.21 2.94 -15.16
CA ASP A 499 -18.68 2.88 -14.99
C ASP A 499 -19.26 4.11 -14.27
N THR A 500 -18.40 5.05 -13.85
CA THR A 500 -18.78 6.24 -13.09
C THR A 500 -19.67 7.19 -13.89
N LYS A 501 -20.81 7.56 -13.27
CA LYS A 501 -21.76 8.55 -13.79
C LYS A 501 -21.96 9.66 -12.75
N ILE A 502 -21.81 10.91 -13.14
CA ILE A 502 -21.88 12.08 -12.25
C ILE A 502 -23.12 12.08 -11.36
N ARG A 503 -24.29 11.75 -11.93
CA ARG A 503 -25.57 11.72 -11.15
C ARG A 503 -25.56 10.69 -10.05
N ASP A 504 -25.10 9.47 -10.34
CA ASP A 504 -25.04 8.38 -9.37
C ASP A 504 -23.97 8.67 -8.33
N PHE A 505 -22.82 9.18 -8.75
CA PHE A 505 -21.72 9.58 -7.88
C PHE A 505 -22.16 10.65 -6.85
N LYS A 506 -22.91 11.69 -7.30
CA LYS A 506 -23.46 12.71 -6.38
C LYS A 506 -24.42 12.10 -5.34
N ARG A 507 -25.23 11.13 -5.74
CA ARG A 507 -26.10 10.39 -4.83
C ARG A 507 -25.28 9.59 -3.82
N ASP A 508 -24.24 8.92 -4.26
CA ASP A 508 -23.38 8.09 -3.41
C ASP A 508 -22.60 8.94 -2.40
N LEU A 509 -22.11 10.12 -2.80
CA LEU A 509 -21.55 11.10 -1.87
C LEU A 509 -22.54 11.56 -0.79
N ALA A 510 -23.81 11.79 -1.16
CA ALA A 510 -24.85 12.17 -0.21
C ALA A 510 -25.17 11.03 0.77
N LEU A 511 -25.22 9.78 0.29
CA LEU A 511 -25.38 8.59 1.13
C LEU A 511 -24.19 8.40 2.07
N GLY A 512 -22.97 8.54 1.58
CA GLY A 512 -21.75 8.49 2.39
C GLY A 512 -21.79 9.50 3.54
N SER A 513 -22.28 10.71 3.29
CA SER A 513 -22.45 11.73 4.33
C SER A 513 -23.45 11.34 5.41
N LEU A 514 -24.45 10.55 5.09
CA LEU A 514 -25.43 10.04 6.08
C LEU A 514 -24.86 8.89 6.92
N PHE A 515 -24.06 8.01 6.32
CA PHE A 515 -23.53 6.83 7.00
C PHE A 515 -22.27 7.11 7.81
N TYR A 516 -21.34 7.87 7.27
CA TYR A 516 -20.03 8.13 7.86
C TYR A 516 -19.92 9.50 8.54
N GLY A 517 -20.88 10.39 8.35
CA GLY A 517 -20.86 11.76 8.85
C GLY A 517 -21.44 11.94 10.27
N LYS A 518 -21.50 10.87 11.06
CA LYS A 518 -22.08 10.90 12.42
C LYS A 518 -21.02 11.19 13.48
#